data_f84e549bf3b98ed76fe5c363e0429698
#
_entry.id   f84e549bf3b98ed76fe5c363e0429698
#
_cell.length_a   1.000
_cell.length_b   1.000
_cell.length_c   1.000
_cell.angle_alpha   90.00
_cell.angle_beta   90.00
_cell.angle_gamma   90.00
#
_symmetry.space_group_name_H-M   'P 1'
#
loop_
_entity.id
_entity.type
_entity.pdbx_description
1 polymer ?
#
loop_
_entity_poly.entity_id
_entity_poly.type
_entity_poly.pdbx_seq_one_letter_code
_entity_poly.pdbx_strand_id
1 'polypeptide(L)'
;MTATAPDLGEVIITRIYDAPRELVFDCMTDPAHLTHFWGPVGVSTPIENIAVDPRVGGVFEAVMVNDDNGEQYPSKGVYTEITRPSVLAWEEAGGMVNRSTFVDLGDGCTEVRIHQTNVPEMFRTPEAQAGMASSLDRFAAYLTKE
;
A
#
# COMPACT_ATOMS: atom_id res chain seq x y z
N MET A 1 11.48 -15.23 33.49
CA MET A 1 11.18 -15.21 32.08
C MET A 1 11.11 -13.80 31.56
N THR A 2 11.74 -13.58 30.48
CA THR A 2 11.69 -12.26 29.86
C THR A 2 10.31 -12.01 29.26
N ALA A 3 9.92 -10.76 29.21
CA ALA A 3 8.74 -10.38 28.46
C ALA A 3 8.89 -10.85 27.02
N THR A 4 7.84 -11.42 26.50
CA THR A 4 7.86 -11.86 25.11
C THR A 4 7.83 -10.62 24.19
N ALA A 5 8.81 -10.50 23.32
CA ALA A 5 8.77 -9.46 22.30
C ALA A 5 7.55 -9.71 21.40
N PRO A 6 6.95 -8.63 20.86
CA PRO A 6 5.87 -8.83 19.91
C PRO A 6 6.33 -9.76 18.77
N ASP A 7 5.42 -10.63 18.34
CA ASP A 7 5.71 -11.51 17.21
C ASP A 7 5.61 -10.68 15.93
N LEU A 8 6.74 -10.15 15.47
CA LEU A 8 6.82 -9.36 14.27
C LEU A 8 7.50 -10.17 13.17
N GLY A 9 6.99 -10.05 11.97
CA GLY A 9 7.50 -10.80 10.85
C GLY A 9 7.61 -9.98 9.59
N GLU A 10 7.86 -10.66 8.49
CA GLU A 10 7.99 -10.05 7.18
C GLU A 10 6.94 -10.60 6.24
N VAL A 11 6.50 -9.76 5.30
CA VAL A 11 5.63 -10.15 4.20
C VAL A 11 6.27 -9.64 2.92
N ILE A 12 6.38 -10.51 1.92
CA ILE A 12 6.87 -10.14 0.60
C ILE A 12 5.81 -10.52 -0.41
N ILE A 13 5.36 -9.53 -1.19
CA ILE A 13 4.35 -9.72 -2.21
C ILE A 13 4.91 -9.16 -3.52
N THR A 14 4.81 -9.95 -4.59
CA THR A 14 5.26 -9.52 -5.92
C THR A 14 4.07 -9.56 -6.86
N ARG A 15 3.87 -8.48 -7.62
CA ARG A 15 2.82 -8.37 -8.62
C ARG A 15 3.41 -7.78 -9.89
N ILE A 16 2.86 -8.20 -11.03
CA ILE A 16 3.21 -7.63 -12.33
C ILE A 16 1.99 -6.90 -12.85
N TYR A 17 2.16 -5.62 -13.16
CA TYR A 17 1.10 -4.78 -13.69
C TYR A 17 1.38 -4.41 -15.14
N ASP A 18 0.33 -4.38 -15.94
CA ASP A 18 0.40 -4.02 -17.37
C ASP A 18 0.29 -2.51 -17.50
N ALA A 19 1.31 -1.81 -17.03
CA ALA A 19 1.40 -0.36 -17.09
C ALA A 19 2.86 0.05 -16.89
N PRO A 20 3.29 1.21 -17.43
CA PRO A 20 4.66 1.68 -17.22
C PRO A 20 4.88 2.08 -15.77
N ARG A 21 6.12 1.93 -15.29
CA ARG A 21 6.40 2.12 -13.86
C ARG A 21 6.19 3.56 -13.40
N GLU A 22 6.35 4.54 -14.27
CA GLU A 22 6.05 5.93 -13.93
C GLU A 22 4.58 6.09 -13.54
N LEU A 23 3.69 5.47 -14.30
CA LEU A 23 2.25 5.51 -14.00
C LEU A 23 1.94 4.71 -12.72
N VAL A 24 2.51 3.51 -12.58
CA VAL A 24 2.29 2.68 -11.40
C VAL A 24 2.75 3.42 -10.14
N PHE A 25 3.92 4.03 -10.19
CA PHE A 25 4.44 4.81 -9.07
C PHE A 25 3.53 6.00 -8.75
N ASP A 26 3.14 6.77 -9.78
CA ASP A 26 2.32 7.96 -9.56
C ASP A 26 0.95 7.63 -9.01
N CYS A 27 0.36 6.49 -9.40
CA CYS A 27 -0.89 6.04 -8.82
C CYS A 27 -0.79 5.80 -7.32
N MET A 28 0.38 5.41 -6.83
CA MET A 28 0.59 5.12 -5.41
C MET A 28 0.81 6.36 -4.56
N THR A 29 0.98 7.53 -5.17
CA THR A 29 1.27 8.77 -4.47
C THR A 29 0.27 9.89 -4.75
N ASP A 30 -0.74 9.64 -5.57
CA ASP A 30 -1.72 10.65 -5.96
C ASP A 30 -3.09 10.28 -5.40
N PRO A 31 -3.68 11.13 -4.51
CA PRO A 31 -5.02 10.87 -3.97
C PRO A 31 -6.10 10.65 -5.04
N ALA A 32 -5.99 11.33 -6.19
CA ALA A 32 -6.95 11.17 -7.28
C ALA A 32 -6.95 9.76 -7.84
N HIS A 33 -5.82 9.07 -7.77
CA HIS A 33 -5.73 7.66 -8.16
C HIS A 33 -6.06 6.73 -6.98
N LEU A 34 -5.47 7.00 -5.81
CA LEU A 34 -5.62 6.15 -4.63
C LEU A 34 -7.08 5.93 -4.24
N THR A 35 -7.92 6.96 -4.37
CA THR A 35 -9.33 6.87 -4.00
C THR A 35 -10.08 5.76 -4.75
N HIS A 36 -9.56 5.31 -5.89
CA HIS A 36 -10.22 4.31 -6.73
C HIS A 36 -9.87 2.86 -6.37
N PHE A 37 -8.75 2.63 -5.67
CA PHE A 37 -8.32 1.26 -5.44
C PHE A 37 -7.77 0.99 -4.03
N TRP A 38 -7.56 2.01 -3.22
CA TRP A 38 -6.94 1.81 -1.90
C TRP A 38 -7.89 1.05 -0.97
N GLY A 39 -7.38 -0.04 -0.38
CA GLY A 39 -8.14 -0.86 0.53
C GLY A 39 -8.76 -2.10 -0.11
N PRO A 40 -9.13 -3.08 0.71
CA PRO A 40 -9.71 -4.33 0.19
C PRO A 40 -11.14 -4.12 -0.32
N VAL A 41 -11.64 -5.11 -1.02
CA VAL A 41 -13.04 -5.12 -1.46
C VAL A 41 -13.94 -5.08 -0.23
N GLY A 42 -14.95 -4.21 -0.28
CA GLY A 42 -15.87 -3.99 0.85
C GLY A 42 -15.59 -2.72 1.62
N VAL A 43 -14.50 -2.02 1.29
CA VAL A 43 -14.24 -0.69 1.84
C VAL A 43 -14.03 0.31 0.71
N SER A 44 -14.24 1.57 1.05
CA SER A 44 -13.99 2.71 0.17
C SER A 44 -13.07 3.70 0.86
N THR A 45 -12.30 4.45 0.08
CA THR A 45 -11.43 5.49 0.64
C THR A 45 -11.74 6.79 -0.07
N PRO A 46 -12.69 7.60 0.47
CA PRO A 46 -13.03 8.87 -0.17
C PRO A 46 -11.80 9.77 -0.30
N ILE A 47 -11.75 10.53 -1.38
CA ILE A 47 -10.56 11.35 -1.68
C ILE A 47 -10.32 12.40 -0.57
N GLU A 48 -11.36 12.91 0.05
CA GLU A 48 -11.23 13.86 1.16
C GLU A 48 -10.59 13.24 2.40
N ASN A 49 -10.52 11.91 2.45
CA ASN A 49 -9.87 11.16 3.55
C ASN A 49 -8.42 10.80 3.26
N ILE A 50 -7.89 11.24 2.12
CA ILE A 50 -6.52 10.88 1.72
C ILE A 50 -5.68 12.14 1.72
N ALA A 51 -4.54 12.10 2.42
CA ALA A 51 -3.55 13.17 2.41
C ALA A 51 -2.19 12.57 2.10
N VAL A 52 -1.51 13.11 1.10
CA VAL A 52 -0.19 12.61 0.68
C VAL A 52 0.74 13.80 0.51
N ASP A 53 1.86 13.77 1.23
CA ASP A 53 2.98 14.68 1.02
C ASP A 53 4.16 13.82 0.54
N PRO A 54 4.34 13.66 -0.78
CA PRO A 54 5.23 12.62 -1.32
C PRO A 54 6.70 13.06 -1.31
N ARG A 55 7.24 13.23 -0.12
CA ARG A 55 8.65 13.54 0.11
C ARG A 55 9.11 12.84 1.37
N VAL A 56 10.40 12.61 1.50
CA VAL A 56 10.96 12.02 2.72
C VAL A 56 10.62 12.92 3.91
N GLY A 57 10.05 12.32 4.96
CA GLY A 57 9.54 13.05 6.11
C GLY A 57 8.11 13.53 5.95
N GLY A 58 7.54 13.46 4.74
CA GLY A 58 6.15 13.78 4.50
C GLY A 58 5.23 12.69 5.03
N VAL A 59 3.96 13.04 5.22
CA VAL A 59 2.97 12.14 5.82
C VAL A 59 2.03 11.60 4.76
N PHE A 60 1.74 10.32 4.86
CA PHE A 60 0.67 9.66 4.13
C PHE A 60 -0.44 9.32 5.13
N GLU A 61 -1.67 9.72 4.82
CA GLU A 61 -2.85 9.37 5.62
C GLU A 61 -3.97 8.89 4.72
N ALA A 62 -4.65 7.84 5.15
CA ALA A 62 -5.86 7.40 4.47
C ALA A 62 -6.82 6.83 5.50
N VAL A 63 -8.11 7.17 5.37
CA VAL A 63 -9.15 6.59 6.23
C VAL A 63 -10.10 5.80 5.33
N MET A 64 -10.05 4.48 5.48
CA MET A 64 -10.96 3.59 4.77
C MET A 64 -12.29 3.53 5.52
N VAL A 65 -13.38 3.37 4.77
CA VAL A 65 -14.73 3.31 5.33
C VAL A 65 -15.37 2.00 4.87
N ASN A 66 -15.90 1.24 5.84
CA ASN A 66 -16.62 0.01 5.55
C ASN A 66 -17.92 0.36 4.81
N ASP A 67 -18.14 -0.24 3.63
CA ASP A 67 -19.30 0.08 2.80
C ASP A 67 -20.63 -0.33 3.43
N ASP A 68 -20.62 -1.33 4.32
CA ASP A 68 -21.85 -1.85 4.92
C ASP A 68 -22.25 -1.10 6.18
N ASN A 69 -21.29 -0.73 7.03
CA ASN A 69 -21.62 -0.20 8.36
C ASN A 69 -21.00 1.18 8.65
N GLY A 70 -20.21 1.74 7.72
CA GLY A 70 -19.58 3.05 7.91
C GLY A 70 -18.43 3.07 8.90
N GLU A 71 -17.97 1.91 9.36
CA GLU A 71 -16.84 1.84 10.27
C GLU A 71 -15.58 2.35 9.59
N GLN A 72 -14.77 3.12 10.33
CA GLN A 72 -13.59 3.78 9.77
C GLN A 72 -12.31 3.08 10.21
N TYR A 73 -11.36 2.96 9.27
CA TYR A 73 -10.06 2.34 9.49
C TYR A 73 -8.96 3.31 9.09
N PRO A 74 -8.48 4.14 10.02
CA PRO A 74 -7.43 5.11 9.70
C PRO A 74 -6.07 4.44 9.58
N SER A 75 -5.26 4.91 8.64
CA SER A 75 -3.87 4.53 8.54
C SER A 75 -3.02 5.76 8.28
N LYS A 76 -1.80 5.75 8.79
CA LYS A 76 -0.90 6.89 8.70
C LYS A 76 0.53 6.39 8.66
N GLY A 77 1.33 6.97 7.79
CA GLY A 77 2.74 6.66 7.68
C GLY A 77 3.56 7.89 7.35
N VAL A 78 4.86 7.78 7.54
CA VAL A 78 5.83 8.82 7.19
C VAL A 78 6.76 8.24 6.12
N TYR A 79 6.91 8.93 5.02
CA TYR A 79 7.79 8.46 3.96
C TYR A 79 9.23 8.47 4.41
N THR A 80 9.93 7.35 4.20
CA THR A 80 11.33 7.17 4.57
C THR A 80 12.24 7.11 3.36
N GLU A 81 11.71 6.73 2.20
CA GLU A 81 12.49 6.67 0.98
C GLU A 81 11.57 6.92 -0.21
N ILE A 82 11.92 7.87 -1.06
CA ILE A 82 11.19 8.13 -2.30
C ILE A 82 12.21 8.36 -3.40
N THR A 83 12.26 7.44 -4.36
CA THR A 83 13.10 7.55 -5.55
C THR A 83 12.23 7.22 -6.74
N ARG A 84 11.59 8.23 -7.29
CA ARG A 84 10.68 8.06 -8.43
C ARG A 84 11.46 7.64 -9.67
N PRO A 85 11.02 6.65 -10.43
CA PRO A 85 9.85 5.79 -10.24
C PRO A 85 10.20 4.41 -9.68
N SER A 86 11.28 4.29 -8.91
CA SER A 86 11.88 3.01 -8.54
C SER A 86 11.55 2.52 -7.14
N VAL A 87 11.45 3.42 -6.17
CA VAL A 87 11.30 3.03 -4.75
C VAL A 87 10.34 3.98 -4.05
N LEU A 88 9.46 3.40 -3.24
CA LEU A 88 8.57 4.14 -2.36
C LEU A 88 8.49 3.38 -1.03
N ALA A 89 8.87 4.03 0.06
CA ALA A 89 8.86 3.40 1.38
C ALA A 89 8.30 4.35 2.42
N TRP A 90 7.58 3.78 3.38
CA TRP A 90 7.07 4.54 4.53
C TRP A 90 7.08 3.67 5.77
N GLU A 91 7.08 4.32 6.92
CA GLU A 91 6.98 3.67 8.22
C GLU A 91 5.68 4.07 8.89
N GLU A 92 4.92 3.08 9.35
CA GLU A 92 3.65 3.31 10.04
C GLU A 92 3.85 3.37 11.55
N ALA A 93 2.88 3.95 12.24
CA ALA A 93 2.88 3.95 13.70
C ALA A 93 3.02 2.51 14.19
N GLY A 94 3.89 2.28 15.16
CA GLY A 94 4.20 0.94 15.64
C GLY A 94 5.42 0.31 15.00
N GLY A 95 6.00 0.96 13.98
CA GLY A 95 7.28 0.53 13.39
C GLY A 95 7.19 -0.36 12.16
N MET A 96 6.00 -0.68 11.67
CA MET A 96 5.88 -1.45 10.43
C MET A 96 6.41 -0.61 9.27
N VAL A 97 7.32 -1.17 8.48
CA VAL A 97 7.89 -0.51 7.30
C VAL A 97 7.36 -1.19 6.06
N ASN A 98 6.92 -0.38 5.11
CA ASN A 98 6.49 -0.85 3.80
C ASN A 98 7.43 -0.29 2.74
N ARG A 99 8.12 -1.15 2.03
CA ARG A 99 9.05 -0.74 0.98
C ARG A 99 8.65 -1.40 -0.33
N SER A 100 8.25 -0.57 -1.29
CA SER A 100 7.86 -1.05 -2.62
C SER A 100 8.93 -0.67 -3.63
N THR A 101 9.33 -1.63 -4.45
CA THR A 101 10.24 -1.40 -5.57
C THR A 101 9.50 -1.64 -6.88
N PHE A 102 9.80 -0.83 -7.88
CA PHE A 102 9.11 -0.81 -9.17
C PHE A 102 10.15 -1.07 -10.26
N VAL A 103 10.08 -2.23 -10.89
CA VAL A 103 11.06 -2.66 -11.89
C VAL A 103 10.40 -2.67 -13.26
N ASP A 104 10.99 -1.96 -14.20
CA ASP A 104 10.54 -1.95 -15.60
C ASP A 104 10.92 -3.29 -16.23
N LEU A 105 9.92 -4.07 -16.64
CA LEU A 105 10.15 -5.36 -17.30
C LEU A 105 10.24 -5.25 -18.82
N GLY A 106 10.04 -4.05 -19.36
CA GLY A 106 9.90 -3.88 -20.79
C GLY A 106 8.44 -4.07 -21.23
N ASP A 107 8.15 -3.69 -22.49
CA ASP A 107 6.82 -3.83 -23.09
C ASP A 107 5.70 -3.15 -22.28
N GLY A 108 6.05 -2.11 -21.51
CA GLY A 108 5.07 -1.36 -20.73
C GLY A 108 4.58 -2.09 -19.48
N CYS A 109 5.31 -3.08 -19.00
CA CYS A 109 4.96 -3.84 -17.80
C CYS A 109 5.91 -3.49 -16.65
N THR A 110 5.38 -3.55 -15.43
CA THR A 110 6.12 -3.22 -14.20
C THR A 110 5.96 -4.33 -13.18
N GLU A 111 7.08 -4.78 -12.62
CA GLU A 111 7.05 -5.66 -11.46
C GLU A 111 7.12 -4.80 -10.20
N VAL A 112 6.13 -4.94 -9.33
CA VAL A 112 6.10 -4.29 -8.02
C VAL A 112 6.36 -5.35 -6.97
N ARG A 113 7.42 -5.14 -6.18
CA ARG A 113 7.73 -5.99 -5.05
C ARG A 113 7.50 -5.18 -3.78
N ILE A 114 6.58 -5.66 -2.96
CA ILE A 114 6.25 -5.04 -1.69
C ILE A 114 6.90 -5.85 -0.58
N HIS A 115 7.80 -5.22 0.17
CA HIS A 115 8.46 -5.85 1.30
C HIS A 115 8.04 -5.13 2.56
N GLN A 116 7.29 -5.82 3.40
CA GLN A 116 6.84 -5.30 4.69
C GLN A 116 7.65 -5.95 5.80
N THR A 117 8.18 -5.14 6.69
CA THR A 117 8.95 -5.58 7.85
C THR A 117 8.28 -5.10 9.12
N ASN A 118 8.58 -5.79 10.24
CA ASN A 118 7.94 -5.52 11.53
C ASN A 118 6.42 -5.64 11.47
N VAL A 119 5.95 -6.64 10.73
CA VAL A 119 4.51 -6.86 10.50
C VAL A 119 3.92 -7.59 11.71
N PRO A 120 2.92 -7.01 12.41
CA PRO A 120 2.27 -7.71 13.52
C PRO A 120 1.57 -8.98 13.03
N GLU A 121 1.45 -9.95 13.94
CA GLU A 121 0.81 -11.24 13.63
C GLU A 121 -0.58 -11.05 13.05
N MET A 122 -1.35 -10.09 13.58
CA MET A 122 -2.72 -9.83 13.13
C MET A 122 -2.80 -9.47 11.64
N PHE A 123 -1.72 -8.96 11.05
CA PHE A 123 -1.67 -8.62 9.63
C PHE A 123 -1.05 -9.72 8.78
N ARG A 124 -0.61 -10.83 9.41
CA ARG A 124 -0.05 -11.99 8.68
C ARG A 124 -1.02 -13.15 8.61
N THR A 125 -2.26 -12.97 9.08
CA THR A 125 -3.29 -14.01 8.99
C THR A 125 -3.74 -14.20 7.55
N PRO A 126 -4.31 -15.38 7.21
CA PRO A 126 -4.87 -15.59 5.87
C PRO A 126 -5.91 -14.54 5.48
N GLU A 127 -6.75 -14.10 6.42
CA GLU A 127 -7.76 -13.07 6.17
C GLU A 127 -7.12 -11.72 5.82
N ALA A 128 -6.10 -11.32 6.58
CA ALA A 128 -5.39 -10.07 6.32
C ALA A 128 -4.67 -10.10 4.98
N GLN A 129 -4.04 -11.23 4.65
CA GLN A 129 -3.36 -11.39 3.38
C GLN A 129 -4.33 -11.42 2.21
N ALA A 130 -5.51 -12.02 2.39
CA ALA A 130 -6.55 -12.02 1.37
C ALA A 130 -7.06 -10.59 1.13
N GLY A 131 -7.21 -9.79 2.19
CA GLY A 131 -7.59 -8.38 2.06
C GLY A 131 -6.55 -7.59 1.27
N MET A 132 -5.28 -7.78 1.57
CA MET A 132 -4.19 -7.13 0.84
C MET A 132 -4.21 -7.54 -0.65
N ALA A 133 -4.37 -8.84 -0.92
CA ALA A 133 -4.44 -9.34 -2.29
C ALA A 133 -5.60 -8.71 -3.05
N SER A 134 -6.78 -8.57 -2.42
CA SER A 134 -7.93 -7.96 -3.08
C SER A 134 -7.70 -6.49 -3.40
N SER A 135 -6.98 -5.77 -2.55
CA SER A 135 -6.59 -4.37 -2.81
C SER A 135 -5.67 -4.28 -4.03
N LEU A 136 -4.71 -5.19 -4.13
CA LEU A 136 -3.78 -5.21 -5.26
C LEU A 136 -4.51 -5.62 -6.56
N ASP A 137 -5.50 -6.48 -6.47
CA ASP A 137 -6.34 -6.84 -7.62
C ASP A 137 -7.18 -5.65 -8.09
N ARG A 138 -7.70 -4.83 -7.17
CA ARG A 138 -8.41 -3.60 -7.51
C ARG A 138 -7.49 -2.62 -8.24
N PHE A 139 -6.24 -2.53 -7.80
CA PHE A 139 -5.27 -1.69 -8.48
C PHE A 139 -5.02 -2.17 -9.91
N ALA A 140 -4.84 -3.48 -10.10
CA ALA A 140 -4.66 -4.04 -11.43
C ALA A 140 -5.85 -3.72 -12.34
N ALA A 141 -7.06 -3.87 -11.83
CA ALA A 141 -8.28 -3.56 -12.59
C ALA A 141 -8.37 -2.07 -12.92
N TYR A 142 -7.98 -1.21 -12.00
CA TYR A 142 -7.96 0.23 -12.21
C TYR A 142 -7.02 0.60 -13.35
N LEU A 143 -5.82 0.03 -13.37
CA LEU A 143 -4.84 0.33 -14.41
C LEU A 143 -5.32 -0.07 -15.80
N THR A 144 -6.08 -1.16 -15.92
CA THR A 144 -6.56 -1.63 -17.22
C THR A 144 -7.73 -0.83 -17.77
N LYS A 145 -8.34 0.04 -16.97
CA LYS A 145 -9.44 0.90 -17.41
C LYS A 145 -8.94 2.18 -18.09
N GLU A 146 -7.68 2.42 -18.07
CA GLU A 146 -7.07 3.60 -18.69
C GLU A 146 -7.21 3.61 -20.21
#